data_d80c6b2910c8d2136751402c4170ec7c
#
_entry.id   d80c6b2910c8d2136751402c4170ec7c
#
_cell.length_a   1.000
_cell.length_b   1.000
_cell.length_c   1.000
_cell.angle_alpha   90.00
_cell.angle_beta   90.00
_cell.angle_gamma   90.00
#
_symmetry.space_group_name_H-M   'P 1'
#
loop_
_entity.id
_entity.type
_entity.pdbx_description
1 polymer ?
#
loop_
_entity_poly.entity_id
_entity_poly.type
_entity_poly.pdbx_seq_one_letter_code
_entity_poly.pdbx_strand_id
1 'polypeptide(L)'
;ACGSKQQQEDGDDVNKKDAVRYLCNWSQGYTRRSLAQVWADRSGETIDWFTDVLAESGIDFRHEIDEKQEGDNYEVLDVGHSTQYGDEYSEQLTMDAVLKHAEADGLEVQYEITMVKLEKDGNRVTGLIAKNANDEYVRYNASKGVILACGGYSGNETMMNALQPQSVEQTCINYSKPGAKGDGIKACLWAGAIMDQTHTSMIFDRGAIKPDQVGEYGKANDGALFWMGSQPFLKVNLNGERFMNEYMPYDLVLHAAASQPYHTYCTVWDSKYPEDVERFATHGCSRLYPHVNGTAPVFPIEYIEGMNADLQDQGYIVQADTVEELADKLGLPKDTFTATVERYNELAAKGEDKDYGKEDYRLSTLSEAPFYGVRQSGGYLICTMDGIQIDDNMHALDHDFKAIPGLYVIGDMSGNYFSGSYPCLM
;
A
#
# COMPACT_ATOMS: atom_id res chain seq x y z
N ALA A 1 -0.60 1.97 15.60
CA ALA A 1 -0.15 1.62 16.96
C ALA A 1 -1.33 1.22 17.84
N CYS A 2 -1.05 0.60 18.97
CA CYS A 2 -2.07 0.24 19.94
C CYS A 2 -1.68 0.82 21.32
N GLY A 3 -2.45 1.79 21.81
CA GLY A 3 -2.32 2.36 23.14
C GLY A 3 -1.23 3.43 23.27
N SER A 4 -1.04 4.26 22.25
CA SER A 4 -0.24 5.48 22.33
C SER A 4 -0.90 6.51 23.27
N LYS A 5 -0.14 7.48 23.77
CA LYS A 5 -0.69 8.59 24.59
C LYS A 5 -1.75 9.37 23.80
N GLN A 6 -1.53 9.60 22.52
CA GLN A 6 -2.47 10.34 21.67
C GLN A 6 -3.79 9.58 21.51
N GLN A 7 -3.76 8.26 21.26
CA GLN A 7 -4.99 7.45 21.22
C GLN A 7 -5.77 7.55 22.55
N GLN A 8 -5.08 7.53 23.68
CA GLN A 8 -5.72 7.69 24.99
C GLN A 8 -6.32 9.09 25.18
N GLU A 9 -5.66 10.14 24.72
CA GLU A 9 -6.13 11.53 24.75
C GLU A 9 -7.36 11.73 23.86
N ASP A 10 -7.38 11.09 22.68
CA ASP A 10 -8.50 11.12 21.73
C ASP A 10 -9.68 10.21 22.19
N GLY A 11 -9.47 9.41 23.24
CA GLY A 11 -10.48 8.48 23.75
C GLY A 11 -10.67 7.24 22.88
N ASP A 12 -9.68 6.92 22.04
CA ASP A 12 -9.68 5.74 21.18
C ASP A 12 -8.89 4.61 21.84
N ASP A 13 -9.60 3.64 22.40
CA ASP A 13 -9.02 2.47 23.04
C ASP A 13 -9.01 1.27 22.07
N VAL A 14 -7.97 1.20 21.25
CA VAL A 14 -7.79 0.09 20.32
C VAL A 14 -7.54 -1.21 21.07
N ASN A 15 -8.47 -2.15 20.97
CA ASN A 15 -8.34 -3.46 21.59
C ASN A 15 -7.23 -4.27 20.90
N LYS A 16 -6.12 -4.51 21.59
CA LYS A 16 -4.95 -5.25 21.08
C LYS A 16 -5.29 -6.64 20.54
N LYS A 17 -6.24 -7.34 21.16
CA LYS A 17 -6.67 -8.67 20.72
C LYS A 17 -7.42 -8.60 19.39
N ASP A 18 -8.23 -7.56 19.19
CA ASP A 18 -8.96 -7.34 17.96
C ASP A 18 -8.01 -6.91 16.85
N ALA A 19 -7.05 -6.03 17.12
CA ALA A 19 -6.00 -5.65 16.19
C ALA A 19 -5.18 -6.87 15.70
N VAL A 20 -4.75 -7.74 16.60
CA VAL A 20 -4.05 -8.98 16.25
C VAL A 20 -4.95 -9.93 15.44
N ARG A 21 -6.23 -10.07 15.82
CA ARG A 21 -7.21 -10.88 15.07
C ARG A 21 -7.37 -10.33 13.67
N TYR A 22 -7.52 -9.03 13.54
CA TYR A 22 -7.70 -8.35 12.26
C TYR A 22 -6.52 -8.60 11.32
N LEU A 23 -5.28 -8.36 11.77
CA LEU A 23 -4.07 -8.65 11.00
C LEU A 23 -4.01 -10.11 10.53
N CYS A 24 -4.27 -11.05 11.43
CA CYS A 24 -4.23 -12.47 11.11
C CYS A 24 -5.33 -12.88 10.10
N ASN A 25 -6.53 -12.30 10.21
CA ASN A 25 -7.63 -12.56 9.27
C ASN A 25 -7.34 -11.96 7.90
N TRP A 26 -6.83 -10.74 7.86
CA TRP A 26 -6.49 -10.05 6.62
C TRP A 26 -5.46 -10.81 5.79
N SER A 27 -4.46 -11.36 6.44
CA SER A 27 -3.42 -12.20 5.82
C SER A 27 -3.88 -13.65 5.57
N GLN A 28 -5.16 -13.96 5.76
CA GLN A 28 -5.70 -15.33 5.65
C GLN A 28 -4.97 -16.37 6.52
N GLY A 29 -4.42 -15.92 7.66
CA GLY A 29 -3.69 -16.75 8.62
C GLY A 29 -2.21 -16.95 8.30
N TYR A 30 -1.67 -16.37 7.24
CA TYR A 30 -0.24 -16.46 6.93
C TYR A 30 0.64 -15.63 7.87
N THR A 31 0.09 -14.59 8.50
CA THR A 31 0.82 -13.80 9.52
C THR A 31 1.21 -14.67 10.71
N ARG A 32 2.45 -14.57 11.13
CA ARG A 32 2.89 -15.16 12.39
C ARG A 32 2.28 -14.39 13.55
N ARG A 33 1.28 -14.98 14.21
CA ARG A 33 0.48 -14.32 15.25
C ARG A 33 1.32 -13.70 16.37
N SER A 34 2.44 -14.32 16.76
CA SER A 34 3.31 -13.76 17.81
C SER A 34 3.94 -12.44 17.41
N LEU A 35 4.29 -12.24 16.12
CA LEU A 35 4.80 -10.95 15.62
C LEU A 35 3.69 -9.87 15.65
N ALA A 36 2.47 -10.21 15.24
CA ALA A 36 1.33 -9.31 15.37
C ALA A 36 1.09 -8.92 16.83
N GLN A 37 1.30 -9.86 17.77
CA GLN A 37 1.19 -9.58 19.20
C GLN A 37 2.32 -8.66 19.68
N VAL A 38 3.57 -8.85 19.23
CA VAL A 38 4.69 -7.93 19.55
C VAL A 38 4.36 -6.51 19.11
N TRP A 39 3.84 -6.36 17.87
CA TRP A 39 3.40 -5.07 17.39
C TRP A 39 2.29 -4.46 18.27
N ALA A 40 1.24 -5.20 18.56
CA ALA A 40 0.14 -4.71 19.38
C ALA A 40 0.59 -4.32 20.80
N ASP A 41 1.58 -5.02 21.37
CA ASP A 41 2.05 -4.76 22.72
C ASP A 41 3.04 -3.60 22.82
N ARG A 42 3.84 -3.35 21.75
CA ARG A 42 4.96 -2.43 21.81
C ARG A 42 4.80 -1.16 20.95
N SER A 43 3.84 -1.15 20.02
CA SER A 43 3.72 -0.04 19.07
C SER A 43 3.33 1.28 19.74
N GLY A 44 2.49 1.28 20.77
CA GLY A 44 2.14 2.50 21.51
C GLY A 44 3.37 3.18 22.13
N GLU A 45 4.19 2.42 22.86
CA GLU A 45 5.46 2.90 23.44
C GLU A 45 6.41 3.44 22.35
N THR A 46 6.48 2.73 21.22
CA THR A 46 7.34 3.13 20.10
C THR A 46 6.87 4.44 19.46
N ILE A 47 5.57 4.61 19.28
CA ILE A 47 4.98 5.85 18.76
C ILE A 47 5.19 7.02 19.71
N ASP A 48 5.02 6.81 21.00
CA ASP A 48 5.27 7.85 21.99
C ASP A 48 6.72 8.35 21.93
N TRP A 49 7.68 7.41 21.86
CA TRP A 49 9.10 7.77 21.70
C TRP A 49 9.35 8.51 20.37
N PHE A 50 8.77 8.05 19.27
CA PHE A 50 8.95 8.67 17.96
C PHE A 50 8.36 10.07 17.92
N THR A 51 7.19 10.27 18.54
CA THR A 51 6.57 11.60 18.72
C THR A 51 7.50 12.56 19.46
N ASP A 52 8.11 12.09 20.56
CA ASP A 52 9.03 12.90 21.36
C ASP A 52 10.28 13.30 20.52
N VAL A 53 10.85 12.37 19.77
CA VAL A 53 12.02 12.64 18.87
C VAL A 53 11.68 13.65 17.78
N LEU A 54 10.53 13.53 17.13
CA LEU A 54 10.10 14.46 16.08
C LEU A 54 9.81 15.86 16.63
N ALA A 55 9.23 15.94 17.83
CA ALA A 55 8.94 17.20 18.50
C ALA A 55 10.20 18.02 18.79
N GLU A 56 11.37 17.40 19.03
CA GLU A 56 12.67 18.09 19.17
C GLU A 56 13.05 18.91 17.91
N SER A 57 12.54 18.53 16.77
CA SER A 57 12.74 19.21 15.47
C SER A 57 11.53 20.02 15.02
N GLY A 58 10.51 20.15 15.88
CA GLY A 58 9.29 20.91 15.58
C GLY A 58 8.34 20.22 14.60
N ILE A 59 8.49 18.91 14.41
CA ILE A 59 7.63 18.13 13.54
C ILE A 59 6.46 17.58 14.39
N ASP A 60 5.25 17.86 13.95
CA ASP A 60 4.03 17.38 14.57
C ASP A 60 3.70 15.97 14.02
N PHE A 61 3.50 15.02 14.92
CA PHE A 61 3.19 13.64 14.59
C PHE A 61 1.93 13.24 15.37
N ARG A 62 0.86 12.93 14.66
CA ARG A 62 -0.46 12.76 15.28
C ARG A 62 -1.12 11.45 14.93
N HIS A 63 -1.97 11.02 15.86
CA HIS A 63 -2.93 9.94 15.67
C HIS A 63 -3.93 10.30 14.56
N GLU A 64 -4.18 9.36 13.66
CA GLU A 64 -5.15 9.46 12.58
C GLU A 64 -6.45 8.76 12.97
N ILE A 65 -7.56 9.50 12.84
CA ILE A 65 -8.90 8.98 13.09
C ILE A 65 -9.67 9.00 11.78
N ASP A 66 -10.12 7.82 11.34
CA ASP A 66 -10.98 7.70 10.16
C ASP A 66 -12.46 7.93 10.51
N GLU A 67 -13.20 8.46 9.56
CA GLU A 67 -14.65 8.59 9.67
C GLU A 67 -15.28 7.20 9.54
N LYS A 68 -15.95 6.74 10.61
CA LYS A 68 -16.64 5.45 10.63
C LYS A 68 -18.11 5.64 10.31
N GLN A 69 -18.62 4.81 9.41
CA GLN A 69 -20.03 4.81 9.01
C GLN A 69 -20.71 3.53 9.49
N GLU A 70 -21.98 3.63 9.89
CA GLU A 70 -22.79 2.44 10.19
C GLU A 70 -23.01 1.64 8.89
N GLY A 71 -22.75 0.34 8.95
CA GLY A 71 -22.92 -0.56 7.82
C GLY A 71 -21.68 -0.76 6.95
N ASP A 72 -20.53 -0.27 7.38
CA ASP A 72 -19.25 -0.57 6.72
C ASP A 72 -19.02 -2.08 6.61
N ASN A 73 -18.65 -2.55 5.42
CA ASN A 73 -18.29 -3.95 5.19
C ASN A 73 -16.96 -4.34 5.81
N TYR A 74 -16.13 -3.38 6.14
CA TYR A 74 -14.80 -3.58 6.72
C TYR A 74 -14.70 -2.92 8.09
N GLU A 75 -14.09 -3.64 9.03
CA GLU A 75 -13.78 -3.11 10.34
C GLU A 75 -12.63 -2.10 10.22
N VAL A 76 -12.81 -0.90 10.78
CA VAL A 76 -11.79 0.17 10.80
C VAL A 76 -11.21 0.27 12.20
N LEU A 77 -9.89 0.17 12.29
CA LEU A 77 -9.13 0.34 13.53
C LEU A 77 -8.24 1.58 13.41
N ASP A 78 -8.44 2.59 14.26
CA ASP A 78 -7.67 3.83 14.23
C ASP A 78 -6.29 3.62 14.88
N VAL A 79 -5.42 2.93 14.16
CA VAL A 79 -4.05 2.63 14.60
C VAL A 79 -3.01 3.45 13.88
N GLY A 80 -3.42 4.23 12.87
CA GLY A 80 -2.57 5.11 12.07
C GLY A 80 -2.02 6.27 12.89
N HIS A 81 -0.80 6.69 12.56
CA HIS A 81 -0.19 7.93 13.02
C HIS A 81 0.61 8.50 11.87
N SER A 82 0.54 9.80 11.65
CA SER A 82 1.29 10.48 10.59
C SER A 82 1.89 11.79 11.04
N THR A 83 2.85 12.25 10.29
CA THR A 83 3.40 13.59 10.44
C THR A 83 2.47 14.61 9.79
N GLN A 84 2.24 15.71 10.49
CA GLN A 84 1.59 16.88 9.93
C GLN A 84 2.64 17.87 9.44
N TYR A 85 2.44 18.31 8.24
CA TYR A 85 3.46 19.08 7.55
C TYR A 85 2.88 20.36 6.99
N GLY A 86 2.20 21.16 7.61
CA GLY A 86 1.77 22.44 7.09
C GLY A 86 1.80 22.54 5.54
N ASP A 87 2.36 23.61 5.02
CA ASP A 87 2.53 23.81 3.57
C ASP A 87 3.80 23.11 3.00
N GLU A 88 4.68 22.57 3.84
CA GLU A 88 5.96 21.97 3.46
C GLU A 88 6.06 20.50 3.88
N TYR A 89 5.20 19.64 3.33
CA TYR A 89 5.29 18.20 3.56
C TYR A 89 6.56 17.60 2.96
N SER A 90 7.32 16.88 3.78
CA SER A 90 8.45 16.08 3.32
C SER A 90 8.80 14.97 4.31
N GLU A 91 8.69 13.72 3.87
CA GLU A 91 9.20 12.56 4.63
C GLU A 91 10.71 12.68 4.90
N GLN A 92 11.43 13.42 4.06
CA GLN A 92 12.85 13.70 4.26
C GLN A 92 13.08 14.45 5.58
N LEU A 93 12.25 15.46 5.90
CA LEU A 93 12.37 16.20 7.15
C LEU A 93 12.21 15.31 8.38
N THR A 94 11.28 14.35 8.31
CA THR A 94 11.09 13.34 9.36
C THR A 94 12.34 12.48 9.54
N MET A 95 12.90 12.00 8.43
CA MET A 95 14.12 11.19 8.47
C MET A 95 15.34 11.96 8.95
N ASP A 96 15.49 13.22 8.54
CA ASP A 96 16.57 14.10 8.99
C ASP A 96 16.49 14.36 10.52
N ALA A 97 15.29 14.50 11.07
CA ALA A 97 15.08 14.65 12.51
C ALA A 97 15.50 13.38 13.28
N VAL A 98 15.08 12.21 12.80
CA VAL A 98 15.48 10.93 13.41
C VAL A 98 16.98 10.68 13.30
N LEU A 99 17.57 10.98 12.14
CA LEU A 99 19.01 10.87 11.93
C LEU A 99 19.80 11.77 12.89
N LYS A 100 19.42 13.03 13.01
CA LYS A 100 20.04 13.99 13.92
C LYS A 100 19.99 13.51 15.39
N HIS A 101 18.87 12.94 15.81
CA HIS A 101 18.72 12.37 17.15
C HIS A 101 19.67 11.18 17.35
N ALA A 102 19.71 10.25 16.39
CA ALA A 102 20.55 9.07 16.45
C ALA A 102 22.06 9.40 16.41
N GLU A 103 22.48 10.40 15.62
CA GLU A 103 23.86 10.89 15.58
C GLU A 103 24.30 11.53 16.90
N ALA A 104 23.38 12.22 17.58
CA ALA A 104 23.64 12.76 18.91
C ALA A 104 23.92 11.66 19.95
N ASP A 105 23.33 10.48 19.75
CA ASP A 105 23.55 9.27 20.53
C ASP A 105 24.77 8.43 20.07
N GLY A 106 25.51 8.92 19.07
CA GLY A 106 26.76 8.32 18.60
C GLY A 106 26.63 7.39 17.40
N LEU A 107 25.53 7.46 16.65
CA LEU A 107 25.42 6.78 15.37
C LEU A 107 26.42 7.38 14.37
N GLU A 108 27.16 6.54 13.68
CA GLU A 108 27.99 6.90 12.52
C GLU A 108 27.33 6.39 11.24
N VAL A 109 27.01 7.27 10.31
CA VAL A 109 26.46 6.91 9.00
C VAL A 109 27.53 6.99 7.93
N GLN A 110 27.70 5.92 7.17
CA GLN A 110 28.59 5.87 6.01
C GLN A 110 27.76 5.72 4.74
N TYR A 111 27.89 6.65 3.83
CA TYR A 111 27.23 6.64 2.53
C TYR A 111 28.09 5.96 1.46
N GLU A 112 27.46 5.62 0.33
CA GLU A 112 28.13 4.96 -0.81
C GLU A 112 28.79 3.64 -0.44
N ILE A 113 28.22 2.94 0.55
CA ILE A 113 28.66 1.62 1.01
C ILE A 113 27.59 0.59 0.66
N THR A 114 27.91 -0.34 -0.21
CA THR A 114 26.98 -1.39 -0.65
C THR A 114 27.40 -2.74 -0.05
N MET A 115 26.50 -3.35 0.74
CA MET A 115 26.72 -4.68 1.29
C MET A 115 26.81 -5.73 0.18
N VAL A 116 27.83 -6.61 0.28
CA VAL A 116 28.07 -7.70 -0.68
C VAL A 116 27.69 -9.05 -0.09
N LYS A 117 28.10 -9.32 1.15
CA LYS A 117 27.79 -10.57 1.85
C LYS A 117 27.92 -10.43 3.36
N LEU A 118 27.26 -11.31 4.08
CA LEU A 118 27.46 -11.52 5.52
C LEU A 118 28.69 -12.41 5.77
N GLU A 119 29.39 -12.17 6.89
CA GLU A 119 30.45 -13.04 7.38
C GLU A 119 30.00 -13.82 8.61
N LYS A 120 30.42 -15.07 8.69
CA LYS A 120 30.05 -15.99 9.78
C LYS A 120 31.31 -16.64 10.40
N ASP A 121 31.20 -16.86 11.71
CA ASP A 121 32.06 -17.81 12.43
C ASP A 121 31.16 -18.94 12.97
N GLY A 122 31.32 -20.11 12.41
CA GLY A 122 30.37 -21.20 12.60
C GLY A 122 28.97 -20.84 12.15
N ASN A 123 28.01 -20.87 13.06
CA ASN A 123 26.61 -20.46 12.75
C ASN A 123 26.28 -18.99 13.10
N ARG A 124 27.22 -18.27 13.72
CA ARG A 124 27.01 -16.88 14.13
C ARG A 124 27.42 -15.91 13.03
N VAL A 125 26.58 -14.91 12.74
CA VAL A 125 26.98 -13.75 11.93
C VAL A 125 27.83 -12.82 12.78
N THR A 126 29.02 -12.47 12.27
CA THR A 126 30.06 -11.68 12.96
C THR A 126 30.42 -10.39 12.25
N GLY A 127 29.79 -10.13 11.10
CA GLY A 127 30.07 -8.93 10.32
C GLY A 127 29.58 -9.06 8.89
N LEU A 128 30.08 -8.16 8.06
CA LEU A 128 29.76 -8.14 6.63
C LEU A 128 30.95 -7.63 5.81
N ILE A 129 30.93 -7.96 4.54
CA ILE A 129 31.77 -7.34 3.51
C ILE A 129 30.90 -6.39 2.72
N ALA A 130 31.38 -5.20 2.52
CA ALA A 130 30.76 -4.17 1.67
C ALA A 130 31.75 -3.66 0.63
N LYS A 131 31.23 -2.94 -0.35
CA LYS A 131 31.97 -2.26 -1.40
C LYS A 131 31.79 -0.77 -1.24
N ASN A 132 32.88 -0.01 -1.25
CA ASN A 132 32.84 1.46 -1.15
C ASN A 132 32.73 2.13 -2.53
N ALA A 133 32.65 3.45 -2.58
CA ALA A 133 32.57 4.25 -3.80
C ALA A 133 33.74 4.03 -4.78
N ASN A 134 34.89 3.57 -4.29
CA ASN A 134 36.08 3.27 -5.11
C ASN A 134 36.11 1.81 -5.60
N ASP A 135 35.01 1.07 -5.44
CA ASP A 135 34.96 -0.37 -5.75
C ASP A 135 35.88 -1.25 -4.87
N GLU A 136 36.36 -0.75 -3.74
CA GLU A 136 37.18 -1.49 -2.81
C GLU A 136 36.34 -2.26 -1.80
N TYR A 137 36.75 -3.50 -1.47
CA TYR A 137 36.06 -4.28 -0.46
C TYR A 137 36.49 -3.89 0.95
N VAL A 138 35.53 -3.54 1.78
CA VAL A 138 35.70 -3.16 3.18
C VAL A 138 35.02 -4.20 4.07
N ARG A 139 35.69 -4.61 5.14
CA ARG A 139 35.15 -5.50 6.15
C ARG A 139 34.65 -4.72 7.36
N TYR A 140 33.42 -5.02 7.78
CA TYR A 140 32.83 -4.51 9.00
C TYR A 140 32.63 -5.65 9.99
N ASN A 141 33.30 -5.59 11.14
CA ASN A 141 33.18 -6.56 12.21
C ASN A 141 32.11 -6.12 13.21
N ALA A 142 31.24 -7.02 13.59
CA ALA A 142 30.14 -6.77 14.52
C ALA A 142 30.27 -7.64 15.77
N SER A 143 30.54 -7.02 16.91
CA SER A 143 30.68 -7.75 18.18
C SER A 143 29.36 -8.25 18.75
N LYS A 144 28.27 -7.52 18.53
CA LYS A 144 26.92 -7.86 19.00
C LYS A 144 26.11 -8.58 17.92
N GLY A 145 26.07 -8.05 16.70
CA GLY A 145 25.34 -8.61 15.57
C GLY A 145 25.20 -7.58 14.46
N VAL A 146 24.56 -8.01 13.37
CA VAL A 146 24.24 -7.19 12.19
C VAL A 146 22.71 -7.07 12.10
N ILE A 147 22.22 -5.87 11.98
CA ILE A 147 20.80 -5.57 11.70
C ILE A 147 20.72 -5.20 10.22
N LEU A 148 19.88 -5.91 9.47
CA LEU A 148 19.59 -5.60 8.08
C LEU A 148 18.23 -4.96 7.93
N ALA A 149 18.19 -3.79 7.29
CA ALA A 149 17.00 -2.99 6.98
C ALA A 149 17.09 -2.50 5.51
N CYS A 150 17.47 -3.39 4.59
CA CYS A 150 17.81 -3.06 3.20
C CYS A 150 16.58 -2.94 2.28
N GLY A 151 15.37 -3.02 2.83
CA GLY A 151 14.13 -3.03 2.06
C GLY A 151 13.90 -4.35 1.32
N GLY A 152 12.83 -4.38 0.53
CA GLY A 152 12.42 -5.53 -0.26
C GLY A 152 13.17 -5.66 -1.59
N TYR A 153 12.48 -6.25 -2.59
CA TYR A 153 13.08 -6.52 -3.90
C TYR A 153 12.24 -6.04 -5.09
N SER A 154 11.27 -5.18 -4.86
CA SER A 154 10.35 -4.66 -5.88
C SER A 154 11.03 -3.95 -7.06
N GLY A 155 12.26 -3.46 -6.89
CA GLY A 155 13.10 -2.91 -7.94
C GLY A 155 14.00 -3.94 -8.64
N ASN A 156 13.85 -5.24 -8.36
CA ASN A 156 14.60 -6.32 -8.99
C ASN A 156 13.69 -7.15 -9.89
N GLU A 157 13.68 -6.84 -11.18
CA GLU A 157 12.82 -7.49 -12.17
C GLU A 157 12.96 -9.02 -12.19
N THR A 158 14.18 -9.54 -12.03
CA THR A 158 14.42 -10.99 -12.01
C THR A 158 13.76 -11.65 -10.81
N MET A 159 13.87 -11.05 -9.60
CA MET A 159 13.24 -11.59 -8.41
C MET A 159 11.71 -11.44 -8.49
N MET A 160 11.20 -10.30 -8.96
CA MET A 160 9.77 -10.07 -9.14
C MET A 160 9.16 -11.12 -10.09
N ASN A 161 9.74 -11.32 -11.27
CA ASN A 161 9.26 -12.33 -12.22
C ASN A 161 9.35 -13.76 -11.69
N ALA A 162 10.37 -14.08 -10.89
CA ALA A 162 10.56 -15.41 -10.33
C ALA A 162 9.64 -15.73 -9.15
N LEU A 163 9.38 -14.74 -8.28
CA LEU A 163 8.67 -14.93 -7.02
C LEU A 163 7.21 -14.43 -7.08
N GLN A 164 6.95 -13.35 -7.82
CA GLN A 164 5.66 -12.66 -7.87
C GLN A 164 5.17 -12.37 -9.29
N PRO A 165 5.07 -13.36 -10.20
CA PRO A 165 4.64 -13.11 -11.57
C PRO A 165 3.24 -12.47 -11.64
N GLN A 166 2.34 -12.81 -10.71
CA GLN A 166 1.01 -12.20 -10.62
C GLN A 166 1.08 -10.73 -10.22
N SER A 167 1.93 -10.35 -9.25
CA SER A 167 2.14 -8.95 -8.88
C SER A 167 2.74 -8.13 -10.02
N VAL A 168 3.59 -8.74 -10.85
CA VAL A 168 4.12 -8.08 -12.07
C VAL A 168 2.97 -7.73 -13.02
N GLU A 169 2.09 -8.66 -13.32
CA GLU A 169 0.91 -8.42 -14.18
C GLU A 169 -0.05 -7.37 -13.62
N GLN A 170 -0.13 -7.29 -12.29
CA GLN A 170 -0.97 -6.32 -11.57
C GLN A 170 -0.29 -4.96 -11.38
N THR A 171 0.93 -4.76 -11.88
CA THR A 171 1.65 -3.49 -11.76
C THR A 171 1.47 -2.64 -13.02
N CYS A 172 1.02 -1.39 -12.82
CA CYS A 172 0.99 -0.36 -13.87
C CYS A 172 2.13 0.64 -13.67
N ILE A 173 2.40 1.00 -12.43
CA ILE A 173 3.47 1.91 -12.05
C ILE A 173 4.27 1.27 -10.91
N ASN A 174 5.57 1.16 -11.09
CA ASN A 174 6.45 0.70 -10.02
C ASN A 174 7.08 1.92 -9.32
N TYR A 175 6.58 2.23 -8.12
CA TYR A 175 7.09 3.33 -7.29
C TYR A 175 8.15 2.89 -6.28
N SER A 176 8.61 1.66 -6.40
CA SER A 176 9.60 1.14 -5.46
C SER A 176 10.85 2.02 -5.39
N LYS A 177 11.42 2.10 -4.20
CA LYS A 177 12.68 2.85 -4.01
C LYS A 177 13.80 2.24 -4.86
N PRO A 178 14.69 3.04 -5.45
CA PRO A 178 15.79 2.54 -6.31
C PRO A 178 16.70 1.52 -5.62
N GLY A 179 16.77 1.52 -4.29
CA GLY A 179 17.55 0.58 -3.47
C GLY A 179 16.90 -0.77 -3.21
N ALA A 180 15.62 -0.97 -3.56
CA ALA A 180 14.89 -2.23 -3.29
C ALA A 180 15.30 -3.33 -4.29
N LYS A 181 16.54 -3.79 -4.23
CA LYS A 181 17.15 -4.79 -5.14
C LYS A 181 17.23 -6.21 -4.56
N GLY A 182 16.77 -6.39 -3.31
CA GLY A 182 16.80 -7.68 -2.63
C GLY A 182 18.20 -8.13 -2.21
N ASP A 183 19.18 -7.24 -2.14
CA ASP A 183 20.56 -7.61 -1.81
C ASP A 183 20.68 -8.12 -0.38
N GLY A 184 19.98 -7.50 0.57
CA GLY A 184 19.89 -7.98 1.95
C GLY A 184 19.23 -9.36 2.05
N ILE A 185 18.13 -9.57 1.32
CA ILE A 185 17.43 -10.87 1.28
C ILE A 185 18.37 -11.95 0.75
N LYS A 186 19.05 -11.72 -0.38
CA LYS A 186 20.03 -12.65 -0.95
C LYS A 186 21.15 -12.97 0.04
N ALA A 187 21.68 -11.95 0.72
CA ALA A 187 22.72 -12.15 1.71
C ALA A 187 22.26 -13.01 2.90
N CYS A 188 21.03 -12.83 3.36
CA CYS A 188 20.42 -13.67 4.39
C CYS A 188 20.25 -15.12 3.93
N LEU A 189 19.73 -15.34 2.72
CA LEU A 189 19.56 -16.68 2.15
C LEU A 189 20.91 -17.40 2.02
N TRP A 190 21.96 -16.71 1.56
CA TRP A 190 23.33 -17.28 1.53
C TRP A 190 23.90 -17.56 2.92
N ALA A 191 23.47 -16.82 3.94
CA ALA A 191 23.83 -17.09 5.33
C ALA A 191 23.06 -18.26 5.96
N GLY A 192 22.06 -18.82 5.25
CA GLY A 192 21.25 -19.96 5.67
C GLY A 192 19.89 -19.59 6.24
N ALA A 193 19.46 -18.34 6.10
CA ALA A 193 18.12 -17.93 6.46
C ALA A 193 17.06 -18.46 5.48
N ILE A 194 15.79 -18.45 5.90
CA ILE A 194 14.64 -18.79 5.07
C ILE A 194 13.79 -17.57 4.81
N MET A 195 13.06 -17.61 3.71
CA MET A 195 12.13 -16.57 3.27
C MET A 195 10.66 -17.05 3.38
N ASP A 196 9.72 -16.13 3.37
CA ASP A 196 8.30 -16.47 3.26
C ASP A 196 8.02 -17.33 2.03
N GLN A 197 7.02 -18.19 2.15
CA GLN A 197 6.55 -19.01 1.03
C GLN A 197 5.49 -18.31 0.19
N THR A 198 4.79 -17.34 0.78
CA THR A 198 3.80 -16.53 0.09
C THR A 198 4.45 -15.21 -0.30
N HIS A 199 4.51 -14.95 -1.60
CA HIS A 199 5.16 -13.78 -2.15
C HIS A 199 4.12 -12.81 -2.70
N THR A 200 4.03 -11.62 -2.11
CA THR A 200 3.04 -10.59 -2.47
C THR A 200 3.64 -9.19 -2.37
N SER A 201 2.97 -8.23 -2.99
CA SER A 201 3.33 -6.82 -2.96
C SER A 201 2.14 -5.96 -2.55
N MET A 202 2.42 -4.80 -1.94
CA MET A 202 1.43 -3.76 -1.74
C MET A 202 1.24 -3.00 -3.04
N ILE A 203 0.06 -3.12 -3.63
CA ILE A 203 -0.29 -2.50 -4.90
C ILE A 203 -1.62 -1.80 -4.75
N PHE A 204 -1.66 -0.48 -5.01
CA PHE A 204 -2.91 0.27 -5.01
C PHE A 204 -3.54 0.29 -6.39
N ASP A 205 -4.84 0.23 -6.47
CA ASP A 205 -5.66 0.18 -7.70
C ASP A 205 -5.71 1.51 -8.48
N ARG A 206 -4.55 2.13 -8.71
CA ARG A 206 -4.39 3.49 -9.24
C ARG A 206 -3.66 3.56 -10.58
N GLY A 207 -3.72 2.51 -11.37
CA GLY A 207 -3.02 2.47 -12.66
C GLY A 207 -3.94 2.77 -13.83
N ALA A 208 -3.79 3.93 -14.48
CA ALA A 208 -4.48 4.27 -15.73
C ALA A 208 -3.68 3.84 -16.95
N ILE A 209 -4.36 3.27 -17.93
CA ILE A 209 -3.82 2.99 -19.28
C ILE A 209 -4.66 3.73 -20.33
N LYS A 210 -4.15 3.83 -21.56
CA LYS A 210 -4.89 4.48 -22.64
C LYS A 210 -6.15 3.69 -23.03
N PRO A 211 -7.20 4.35 -23.54
CA PRO A 211 -8.47 3.70 -23.89
C PRO A 211 -8.35 2.59 -24.94
N ASP A 212 -7.30 2.60 -25.76
CA ASP A 212 -7.00 1.60 -26.78
C ASP A 212 -6.06 0.48 -26.30
N GLN A 213 -5.58 0.56 -25.06
CA GLN A 213 -4.68 -0.43 -24.46
C GLN A 213 -5.45 -1.43 -23.59
N VAL A 214 -4.84 -2.58 -23.38
CA VAL A 214 -5.26 -3.62 -22.43
C VAL A 214 -4.05 -4.15 -21.68
N GLY A 215 -4.27 -4.81 -20.56
CA GLY A 215 -3.20 -5.48 -19.81
C GLY A 215 -2.58 -6.64 -20.59
N GLU A 216 -1.30 -6.91 -20.34
CA GLU A 216 -0.57 -8.01 -20.94
C GLU A 216 -0.21 -9.04 -19.87
N TYR A 217 -0.47 -10.32 -20.17
CA TYR A 217 -0.07 -11.41 -19.28
C TYR A 217 1.45 -11.55 -19.18
N GLY A 218 1.97 -11.74 -17.98
CA GLY A 218 3.40 -11.89 -17.71
C GLY A 218 4.21 -10.59 -17.79
N LYS A 219 3.55 -9.43 -17.87
CA LYS A 219 4.21 -8.12 -17.94
C LYS A 219 3.54 -7.08 -17.06
N ALA A 220 4.34 -6.16 -16.54
CA ALA A 220 3.83 -4.91 -16.00
C ALA A 220 3.33 -3.99 -17.12
N ASN A 221 2.29 -3.23 -16.85
CA ASN A 221 1.81 -2.19 -17.75
C ASN A 221 2.69 -0.93 -17.62
N ASP A 222 2.56 -0.04 -18.61
CA ASP A 222 3.16 1.29 -18.59
C ASP A 222 2.04 2.32 -18.72
N GLY A 223 1.76 3.03 -17.64
CA GLY A 223 0.63 3.94 -17.56
C GLY A 223 0.87 5.12 -16.63
N ALA A 224 -0.22 5.73 -16.19
CA ALA A 224 -0.21 6.92 -15.36
C ALA A 224 -0.88 6.69 -14.00
N LEU A 225 -0.50 7.50 -13.00
CA LEU A 225 -1.13 7.47 -11.68
C LEU A 225 -2.50 8.13 -11.75
N PHE A 226 -3.53 7.32 -11.51
CA PHE A 226 -4.91 7.77 -11.38
C PHE A 226 -5.36 7.65 -9.92
N TRP A 227 -5.26 8.76 -9.18
CA TRP A 227 -5.51 8.75 -7.73
C TRP A 227 -6.92 8.30 -7.37
N MET A 228 -7.93 8.71 -8.13
CA MET A 228 -9.32 8.32 -7.91
C MET A 228 -9.62 6.84 -8.20
N GLY A 229 -8.66 6.06 -8.67
CA GLY A 229 -8.83 4.62 -8.86
C GLY A 229 -9.30 3.89 -7.61
N SER A 230 -8.86 4.34 -6.43
CA SER A 230 -9.28 3.79 -5.14
C SER A 230 -10.62 4.33 -4.61
N GLN A 231 -11.31 5.18 -5.37
CA GLN A 231 -12.65 5.63 -5.00
C GLN A 231 -13.72 4.62 -5.46
N PRO A 232 -14.83 4.48 -4.72
CA PRO A 232 -15.86 3.49 -5.00
C PRO A 232 -16.80 3.84 -6.16
N PHE A 233 -16.29 4.48 -7.22
CA PHE A 233 -17.04 4.69 -8.45
C PHE A 233 -17.32 3.38 -9.17
N LEU A 234 -18.32 3.34 -10.02
CA LEU A 234 -18.69 2.16 -10.80
C LEU A 234 -17.48 1.64 -11.61
N LYS A 235 -17.17 0.37 -11.43
CA LYS A 235 -16.12 -0.33 -12.17
C LYS A 235 -16.74 -1.44 -13.04
N VAL A 236 -16.41 -1.44 -14.33
CA VAL A 236 -16.89 -2.41 -15.31
C VAL A 236 -15.74 -3.08 -16.03
N ASN A 237 -15.88 -4.35 -16.36
CA ASN A 237 -14.92 -5.09 -17.18
C ASN A 237 -15.04 -4.68 -18.68
N LEU A 238 -14.19 -5.22 -19.55
CA LEU A 238 -14.23 -4.92 -20.98
C LEU A 238 -15.48 -5.42 -21.72
N ASN A 239 -16.31 -6.25 -21.08
CA ASN A 239 -17.62 -6.62 -21.60
C ASN A 239 -18.70 -5.58 -21.25
N GLY A 240 -18.36 -4.52 -20.50
CA GLY A 240 -19.30 -3.53 -20.02
C GLY A 240 -20.12 -3.98 -18.80
N GLU A 241 -19.68 -5.02 -18.11
CA GLU A 241 -20.37 -5.63 -16.97
C GLU A 241 -19.69 -5.26 -15.65
N ARG A 242 -20.48 -4.95 -14.63
CA ARG A 242 -20.01 -4.82 -13.24
C ARG A 242 -19.55 -6.19 -12.74
N PHE A 243 -18.46 -6.26 -11.96
CA PHE A 243 -17.86 -7.54 -11.56
C PHE A 243 -17.49 -7.65 -10.08
N MET A 244 -17.69 -6.61 -9.28
CA MET A 244 -17.35 -6.60 -7.85
C MET A 244 -18.10 -5.50 -7.07
N ASN A 245 -17.97 -5.51 -5.74
CA ASN A 245 -18.15 -4.32 -4.91
C ASN A 245 -16.94 -3.39 -5.13
N GLU A 246 -17.16 -2.18 -5.57
CA GLU A 246 -16.09 -1.23 -5.93
C GLU A 246 -15.36 -0.66 -4.71
N TYR A 247 -15.90 -0.86 -3.52
CA TYR A 247 -15.22 -0.53 -2.27
C TYR A 247 -14.55 -1.76 -1.65
N MET A 248 -13.70 -2.40 -2.42
CA MET A 248 -12.75 -3.37 -1.90
C MET A 248 -11.41 -2.67 -1.65
N PRO A 249 -10.72 -2.96 -0.53
CA PRO A 249 -9.43 -2.32 -0.26
C PRO A 249 -8.38 -2.67 -1.33
N TYR A 250 -7.74 -1.69 -1.87
CA TYR A 250 -6.51 -1.67 -2.70
C TYR A 250 -6.29 -2.90 -3.62
N ASP A 251 -5.45 -3.83 -3.15
CA ASP A 251 -5.04 -5.03 -3.87
C ASP A 251 -6.22 -6.01 -4.12
N LEU A 252 -7.25 -5.99 -3.29
CA LEU A 252 -8.44 -6.83 -3.52
C LEU A 252 -9.18 -6.44 -4.80
N VAL A 253 -9.23 -5.14 -5.15
CA VAL A 253 -9.73 -4.68 -6.44
C VAL A 253 -8.92 -5.28 -7.59
N LEU A 254 -7.60 -5.29 -7.47
CA LEU A 254 -6.71 -5.86 -8.48
C LEU A 254 -6.81 -7.39 -8.55
N HIS A 255 -7.01 -8.06 -7.43
CA HIS A 255 -7.28 -9.52 -7.41
C HIS A 255 -8.59 -9.86 -8.14
N ALA A 256 -9.65 -9.06 -7.94
CA ALA A 256 -10.90 -9.22 -8.68
C ALA A 256 -10.72 -8.93 -10.17
N ALA A 257 -9.95 -7.88 -10.51
CA ALA A 257 -9.64 -7.50 -11.88
C ALA A 257 -8.77 -8.55 -12.60
N ALA A 258 -7.91 -9.27 -11.88
CA ALA A 258 -7.07 -10.33 -12.45
C ALA A 258 -7.87 -11.46 -13.13
N SER A 259 -9.13 -11.64 -12.74
CA SER A 259 -10.05 -12.61 -13.34
C SER A 259 -10.87 -12.04 -14.51
N GLN A 260 -10.69 -10.77 -14.85
CA GLN A 260 -11.38 -10.11 -15.95
C GLN A 260 -10.56 -10.19 -17.25
N PRO A 261 -11.19 -9.97 -18.42
CA PRO A 261 -10.47 -9.99 -19.70
C PRO A 261 -9.27 -9.05 -19.69
N TYR A 262 -8.09 -9.59 -19.97
CA TYR A 262 -6.81 -8.87 -19.99
C TYR A 262 -6.46 -8.12 -18.69
N HIS A 263 -6.95 -8.56 -17.52
CA HIS A 263 -6.81 -7.85 -16.24
C HIS A 263 -7.22 -6.37 -16.32
N THR A 264 -8.17 -6.05 -17.21
CA THR A 264 -8.52 -4.66 -17.57
C THR A 264 -9.97 -4.37 -17.19
N TYR A 265 -10.18 -3.19 -16.64
CA TYR A 265 -11.50 -2.67 -16.30
C TYR A 265 -11.56 -1.16 -16.57
N CYS A 266 -12.74 -0.58 -16.49
CA CYS A 266 -12.95 0.85 -16.59
C CYS A 266 -13.60 1.35 -15.31
N THR A 267 -13.08 2.43 -14.74
CA THR A 267 -13.77 3.21 -13.70
C THR A 267 -14.49 4.36 -14.36
N VAL A 268 -15.78 4.56 -14.04
CA VAL A 268 -16.64 5.58 -14.64
C VAL A 268 -17.37 6.38 -13.58
N TRP A 269 -17.48 7.70 -13.81
CA TRP A 269 -18.13 8.65 -12.90
C TRP A 269 -18.75 9.80 -13.70
N ASP A 270 -19.48 10.68 -13.04
CA ASP A 270 -20.08 11.86 -13.65
C ASP A 270 -19.65 13.17 -12.97
N SER A 271 -20.24 14.28 -13.39
CA SER A 271 -19.88 15.64 -12.93
C SER A 271 -20.08 15.86 -11.43
N LYS A 272 -20.87 15.02 -10.74
CA LYS A 272 -21.11 15.11 -9.28
C LYS A 272 -19.98 14.52 -8.44
N TYR A 273 -18.91 14.02 -9.04
CA TYR A 273 -17.88 13.31 -8.31
C TYR A 273 -17.27 14.05 -7.11
N PRO A 274 -17.18 15.39 -7.07
CA PRO A 274 -16.66 16.07 -5.87
C PRO A 274 -17.55 15.83 -4.64
N GLU A 275 -18.88 15.95 -4.82
CA GLU A 275 -19.86 15.69 -3.76
C GLU A 275 -19.90 14.21 -3.37
N ASP A 276 -19.78 13.32 -4.35
CA ASP A 276 -19.74 11.88 -4.11
C ASP A 276 -18.50 11.45 -3.32
N VAL A 277 -17.32 11.97 -3.66
CA VAL A 277 -16.06 11.68 -2.95
C VAL A 277 -16.13 12.12 -1.49
N GLU A 278 -16.71 13.30 -1.20
CA GLU A 278 -16.90 13.78 0.17
C GLU A 278 -17.79 12.82 0.98
N ARG A 279 -18.86 12.33 0.36
CA ARG A 279 -19.85 11.45 0.98
C ARG A 279 -19.37 10.00 1.17
N PHE A 280 -18.43 9.54 0.38
CA PHE A 280 -18.02 8.13 0.36
C PHE A 280 -17.33 7.64 1.64
N ALA A 281 -16.83 8.54 2.48
CA ALA A 281 -16.12 8.19 3.71
C ALA A 281 -15.12 7.05 3.50
N THR A 282 -14.18 7.25 2.56
CA THR A 282 -13.14 6.28 2.27
C THR A 282 -12.07 6.29 3.35
N HIS A 283 -11.44 5.13 3.59
CA HIS A 283 -10.49 4.94 4.68
C HIS A 283 -9.04 4.83 4.18
N GLY A 284 -8.11 4.99 5.11
CA GLY A 284 -6.69 4.81 4.88
C GLY A 284 -6.15 5.70 3.76
N CYS A 285 -5.25 5.19 2.94
CA CYS A 285 -4.68 5.96 1.82
C CYS A 285 -5.68 6.26 0.69
N SER A 286 -6.92 5.78 0.75
CA SER A 286 -7.98 6.11 -0.21
C SER A 286 -8.67 7.44 0.09
N ARG A 287 -8.46 8.03 1.26
CA ARG A 287 -9.06 9.32 1.66
C ARG A 287 -8.65 10.45 0.74
N LEU A 288 -9.62 11.31 0.44
CA LEU A 288 -9.42 12.56 -0.31
C LEU A 288 -9.75 13.82 0.51
N TYR A 289 -10.26 13.65 1.73
CA TYR A 289 -10.58 14.73 2.65
C TYR A 289 -9.83 14.59 3.97
N PRO A 290 -9.66 15.68 4.74
CA PRO A 290 -9.01 15.65 6.04
C PRO A 290 -9.63 14.62 6.98
N HIS A 291 -8.81 14.01 7.82
CA HIS A 291 -9.28 13.22 8.94
C HIS A 291 -10.13 14.05 9.92
N VAL A 292 -10.96 13.39 10.70
CA VAL A 292 -11.81 14.03 11.72
C VAL A 292 -10.99 14.88 12.69
N ASN A 293 -9.79 14.44 13.05
CA ASN A 293 -8.88 15.17 13.93
C ASN A 293 -7.98 16.19 13.20
N GLY A 294 -8.16 16.38 11.89
CA GLY A 294 -7.36 17.29 11.09
C GLY A 294 -5.91 16.85 10.86
N THR A 295 -5.58 15.58 11.14
CA THR A 295 -4.28 14.99 10.84
C THR A 295 -4.27 14.40 9.45
N ALA A 296 -3.12 14.04 8.98
CA ALA A 296 -2.78 13.49 7.70
C ALA A 296 -3.04 14.37 6.48
N PRO A 297 -2.09 14.36 5.57
CA PRO A 297 -2.26 15.01 4.29
C PRO A 297 -3.32 14.25 3.51
N VAL A 298 -4.40 14.90 3.25
CA VAL A 298 -5.34 14.48 2.25
C VAL A 298 -5.23 15.45 1.11
N PHE A 299 -5.34 14.92 -0.08
CA PHE A 299 -5.38 15.80 -1.23
C PHE A 299 -6.72 16.52 -1.26
N PRO A 300 -6.73 17.85 -1.23
CA PRO A 300 -7.96 18.61 -1.43
C PRO A 300 -8.54 18.30 -2.81
N ILE A 301 -9.84 18.44 -2.97
CA ILE A 301 -10.51 18.07 -4.22
C ILE A 301 -9.94 18.84 -5.42
N GLU A 302 -9.54 20.09 -5.24
CA GLU A 302 -8.93 20.90 -6.29
C GLU A 302 -7.61 20.32 -6.81
N TYR A 303 -6.85 19.65 -5.95
CA TYR A 303 -5.64 18.95 -6.37
C TYR A 303 -5.97 17.73 -7.23
N ILE A 304 -7.01 16.98 -6.84
CA ILE A 304 -7.51 15.83 -7.62
C ILE A 304 -8.08 16.29 -8.96
N GLU A 305 -8.82 17.42 -8.99
CA GLU A 305 -9.30 18.02 -10.23
C GLU A 305 -8.14 18.37 -11.17
N GLY A 306 -7.06 18.94 -10.64
CA GLY A 306 -5.86 19.23 -11.41
C GLY A 306 -5.22 17.96 -11.98
N MET A 307 -5.06 16.91 -11.18
CA MET A 307 -4.53 15.62 -11.65
C MET A 307 -5.43 14.99 -12.73
N ASN A 308 -6.76 15.06 -12.57
CA ASN A 308 -7.70 14.54 -13.56
C ASN A 308 -7.63 15.33 -14.87
N ALA A 309 -7.50 16.64 -14.81
CA ALA A 309 -7.34 17.49 -16.00
C ALA A 309 -6.04 17.13 -16.76
N ASP A 310 -4.93 16.96 -16.04
CA ASP A 310 -3.67 16.50 -16.64
C ASP A 310 -3.79 15.13 -17.32
N LEU A 311 -4.49 14.18 -16.69
CA LEU A 311 -4.74 12.85 -17.26
C LEU A 311 -5.68 12.91 -18.48
N GLN A 312 -6.63 13.84 -18.47
CA GLN A 312 -7.52 14.09 -19.61
C GLN A 312 -6.74 14.70 -20.79
N ASP A 313 -5.89 15.69 -20.57
CA ASP A 313 -5.01 16.27 -21.57
C ASP A 313 -4.05 15.26 -22.16
N GLN A 314 -3.57 14.33 -21.33
CA GLN A 314 -2.73 13.22 -21.77
C GLN A 314 -3.54 12.10 -22.47
N GLY A 315 -4.87 12.14 -22.43
CA GLY A 315 -5.78 11.17 -23.07
C GLY A 315 -5.92 9.83 -22.35
N TYR A 316 -5.71 9.79 -21.03
CA TYR A 316 -6.05 8.65 -20.19
C TYR A 316 -7.50 8.69 -19.75
N ILE A 317 -7.98 9.85 -19.30
CA ILE A 317 -9.40 10.07 -18.99
C ILE A 317 -10.10 10.54 -20.25
N VAL A 318 -11.25 9.94 -20.55
CA VAL A 318 -12.17 10.38 -21.59
C VAL A 318 -13.39 11.02 -20.99
N GLN A 319 -13.94 12.02 -21.69
CA GLN A 319 -15.18 12.74 -21.31
C GLN A 319 -16.22 12.58 -22.40
N ALA A 320 -17.49 12.46 -22.03
CA ALA A 320 -18.61 12.29 -22.94
C ALA A 320 -19.87 13.02 -22.42
N ASP A 321 -20.77 13.37 -23.31
CA ASP A 321 -22.05 14.01 -22.95
C ASP A 321 -23.16 12.96 -22.70
N THR A 322 -22.95 11.72 -23.15
CA THR A 322 -23.89 10.60 -22.91
C THR A 322 -23.15 9.33 -22.51
N VAL A 323 -23.88 8.41 -21.85
CA VAL A 323 -23.33 7.09 -21.46
C VAL A 323 -22.93 6.26 -22.69
N GLU A 324 -23.69 6.35 -23.78
CA GLU A 324 -23.42 5.66 -25.03
C GLU A 324 -22.15 6.19 -25.71
N GLU A 325 -21.93 7.50 -25.67
CA GLU A 325 -20.69 8.11 -26.17
C GLU A 325 -19.48 7.69 -25.30
N LEU A 326 -19.68 7.61 -23.99
CA LEU A 326 -18.64 7.14 -23.06
C LEU A 326 -18.25 5.70 -23.38
N ALA A 327 -19.24 4.82 -23.65
CA ALA A 327 -18.97 3.45 -24.08
C ALA A 327 -18.10 3.39 -25.33
N ASP A 328 -18.44 4.20 -26.36
CA ASP A 328 -17.67 4.27 -27.60
C ASP A 328 -16.22 4.72 -27.35
N LYS A 329 -16.01 5.77 -26.52
CA LYS A 329 -14.67 6.28 -26.17
C LYS A 329 -13.83 5.32 -25.36
N LEU A 330 -14.47 4.51 -24.51
CA LEU A 330 -13.80 3.47 -23.73
C LEU A 330 -13.65 2.14 -24.48
N GLY A 331 -14.25 2.00 -25.66
CA GLY A 331 -14.25 0.75 -26.43
C GLY A 331 -15.05 -0.37 -25.78
N LEU A 332 -16.13 -0.03 -25.07
CA LEU A 332 -17.02 -0.96 -24.40
C LEU A 332 -18.22 -1.33 -25.28
N PRO A 333 -18.81 -2.55 -25.15
CA PRO A 333 -20.08 -2.90 -25.80
C PRO A 333 -21.20 -1.99 -25.29
N LYS A 334 -21.69 -1.12 -26.17
CA LYS A 334 -22.65 -0.04 -25.83
C LYS A 334 -23.89 -0.54 -25.12
N ASP A 335 -24.57 -1.52 -25.66
CA ASP A 335 -25.85 -2.01 -25.12
C ASP A 335 -25.65 -2.62 -23.71
N THR A 336 -24.59 -3.40 -23.52
CA THR A 336 -24.27 -4.02 -22.24
C THR A 336 -23.89 -2.96 -21.20
N PHE A 337 -23.03 -2.02 -21.59
CA PHE A 337 -22.57 -0.98 -20.67
C PHE A 337 -23.73 -0.06 -20.26
N THR A 338 -24.60 0.37 -21.19
CA THR A 338 -25.78 1.17 -20.89
C THR A 338 -26.73 0.44 -19.94
N ALA A 339 -27.01 -0.86 -20.19
CA ALA A 339 -27.83 -1.67 -19.28
C ALA A 339 -27.19 -1.81 -17.88
N THR A 340 -25.87 -1.94 -17.80
CA THR A 340 -25.14 -1.96 -16.51
C THR A 340 -25.31 -0.65 -15.75
N VAL A 341 -25.16 0.50 -16.42
CA VAL A 341 -25.35 1.84 -15.82
C VAL A 341 -26.80 2.01 -15.36
N GLU A 342 -27.79 1.66 -16.18
CA GLU A 342 -29.20 1.71 -15.79
C GLU A 342 -29.46 0.87 -14.54
N ARG A 343 -28.94 -0.37 -14.51
CA ARG A 343 -29.07 -1.26 -13.35
C ARG A 343 -28.41 -0.69 -12.10
N TYR A 344 -27.20 -0.13 -12.24
CA TYR A 344 -26.48 0.48 -11.13
C TYR A 344 -27.22 1.71 -10.59
N ASN A 345 -27.78 2.55 -11.47
CA ASN A 345 -28.59 3.70 -11.09
C ASN A 345 -29.86 3.30 -10.34
N GLU A 346 -30.52 2.19 -10.74
CA GLU A 346 -31.67 1.64 -10.00
C GLU A 346 -31.31 1.24 -8.56
N LEU A 347 -30.14 0.60 -8.38
CA LEU A 347 -29.65 0.17 -7.06
C LEU A 347 -29.33 1.39 -6.19
N ALA A 348 -28.61 2.38 -6.76
CA ALA A 348 -28.28 3.61 -6.08
C ALA A 348 -29.53 4.42 -5.67
N ALA A 349 -30.52 4.54 -6.55
CA ALA A 349 -31.77 5.21 -6.25
C ALA A 349 -32.60 4.51 -5.15
N LYS A 350 -32.44 3.21 -4.97
CA LYS A 350 -33.06 2.42 -3.90
C LYS A 350 -32.28 2.44 -2.59
N GLY A 351 -31.01 2.89 -2.61
CA GLY A 351 -30.12 2.83 -1.47
C GLY A 351 -29.79 1.38 -1.03
N GLU A 352 -29.77 0.43 -1.97
CA GLU A 352 -29.47 -0.97 -1.65
C GLU A 352 -28.83 -1.69 -2.84
N ASP A 353 -27.58 -2.10 -2.68
CA ASP A 353 -26.88 -2.91 -3.69
C ASP A 353 -27.11 -4.41 -3.46
N LYS A 354 -28.12 -4.95 -4.11
CA LYS A 354 -28.44 -6.40 -4.06
C LYS A 354 -27.50 -7.26 -4.88
N ASP A 355 -26.71 -6.66 -5.77
CA ASP A 355 -25.90 -7.40 -6.72
C ASP A 355 -24.52 -7.72 -6.13
N TYR A 356 -23.89 -6.76 -5.42
CA TYR A 356 -22.54 -6.93 -4.86
C TYR A 356 -22.40 -6.45 -3.41
N GLY A 357 -23.46 -5.93 -2.78
CA GLY A 357 -23.48 -5.56 -1.37
C GLY A 357 -22.63 -4.33 -1.03
N LYS A 358 -22.47 -3.40 -1.98
CA LYS A 358 -21.83 -2.11 -1.71
C LYS A 358 -22.68 -1.29 -0.76
N GLU A 359 -22.05 -0.62 0.16
CA GLU A 359 -22.67 0.21 1.18
C GLU A 359 -23.53 1.31 0.53
N ASP A 360 -24.68 1.60 1.12
CA ASP A 360 -25.67 2.53 0.56
C ASP A 360 -25.11 3.96 0.39
N TYR A 361 -24.36 4.43 1.37
CA TYR A 361 -23.75 5.77 1.33
C TYR A 361 -22.58 5.87 0.33
N ARG A 362 -22.09 4.75 -0.23
CA ARG A 362 -21.10 4.67 -1.31
C ARG A 362 -21.70 4.46 -2.70
N LEU A 363 -23.01 4.30 -2.79
CA LEU A 363 -23.70 4.26 -4.07
C LEU A 363 -23.84 5.67 -4.65
N SER A 364 -23.51 5.83 -5.92
CA SER A 364 -23.67 7.08 -6.66
C SER A 364 -24.25 6.80 -8.04
N THR A 365 -25.20 7.64 -8.49
CA THR A 365 -25.77 7.49 -9.84
C THR A 365 -24.84 8.08 -10.90
N LEU A 366 -24.83 7.49 -12.08
CA LEU A 366 -24.30 8.11 -13.29
C LEU A 366 -25.45 8.75 -14.04
N SER A 367 -25.73 10.04 -13.81
CA SER A 367 -26.94 10.71 -14.29
C SER A 367 -26.73 12.14 -14.76
N GLU A 368 -25.58 12.76 -14.49
CA GLU A 368 -25.32 14.16 -14.79
C GLU A 368 -24.06 14.34 -15.64
N ALA A 369 -24.29 14.75 -16.89
CA ALA A 369 -23.18 15.05 -17.80
C ALA A 369 -22.33 16.25 -17.31
N PRO A 370 -21.05 16.33 -17.67
CA PRO A 370 -20.31 15.33 -18.45
C PRO A 370 -20.01 14.04 -17.66
N PHE A 371 -19.97 12.94 -18.40
CA PHE A 371 -19.53 11.64 -17.91
C PHE A 371 -18.05 11.43 -18.20
N TYR A 372 -17.37 10.78 -17.30
CA TYR A 372 -15.94 10.51 -17.40
C TYR A 372 -15.65 9.02 -17.27
N GLY A 373 -14.55 8.60 -17.86
CA GLY A 373 -14.08 7.23 -17.71
C GLY A 373 -12.59 7.10 -17.94
N VAL A 374 -12.00 6.13 -17.27
CA VAL A 374 -10.60 5.75 -17.41
C VAL A 374 -10.50 4.24 -17.54
N ARG A 375 -9.62 3.78 -18.43
CA ARG A 375 -9.27 2.36 -18.49
C ARG A 375 -8.12 2.09 -17.56
N GLN A 376 -8.21 1.01 -16.79
CA GLN A 376 -7.23 0.60 -15.80
C GLN A 376 -6.79 -0.84 -16.02
N SER A 377 -5.50 -1.09 -15.82
CA SER A 377 -4.94 -2.44 -15.76
C SER A 377 -3.71 -2.43 -14.87
N GLY A 378 -3.79 -3.15 -13.76
CA GLY A 378 -2.80 -3.07 -12.71
C GLY A 378 -2.89 -1.78 -11.89
N GLY A 379 -1.97 -1.63 -10.98
CA GLY A 379 -1.96 -0.56 -9.99
C GLY A 379 -0.57 0.03 -9.75
N TYR A 380 -0.49 0.74 -8.65
CA TYR A 380 0.67 1.46 -8.18
C TYR A 380 1.41 0.62 -7.14
N LEU A 381 2.49 -0.05 -7.54
CA LEU A 381 3.29 -0.91 -6.67
C LEU A 381 4.18 -0.07 -5.77
N ILE A 382 4.06 -0.27 -4.45
CA ILE A 382 4.81 0.46 -3.41
C ILE A 382 6.02 -0.35 -2.95
N CYS A 383 5.80 -1.58 -2.44
CA CYS A 383 6.85 -2.44 -1.90
C CYS A 383 6.44 -3.92 -1.94
N THR A 384 7.41 -4.81 -1.72
CA THR A 384 7.13 -6.22 -1.43
C THR A 384 6.73 -6.38 0.04
N MET A 385 5.83 -7.31 0.33
CA MET A 385 5.32 -7.59 1.68
C MET A 385 5.85 -8.89 2.28
N ASP A 386 6.62 -9.63 1.52
CA ASP A 386 7.30 -10.85 1.93
C ASP A 386 8.79 -10.60 2.14
N GLY A 387 9.42 -11.41 2.97
CA GLY A 387 10.83 -11.24 3.31
C GLY A 387 11.42 -12.42 4.06
N ILE A 388 12.51 -12.17 4.74
CA ILE A 388 13.18 -13.15 5.58
C ILE A 388 12.33 -13.46 6.81
N GLN A 389 12.08 -14.73 7.07
CA GLN A 389 11.35 -15.15 8.26
C GLN A 389 12.12 -14.81 9.53
N ILE A 390 11.42 -14.23 10.51
CA ILE A 390 11.99 -13.76 11.77
C ILE A 390 11.27 -14.36 12.98
N ASP A 391 11.95 -14.38 14.12
CA ASP A 391 11.33 -14.64 15.43
C ASP A 391 10.81 -13.35 16.08
N ASP A 392 10.22 -13.48 17.29
CA ASP A 392 9.64 -12.37 18.05
C ASP A 392 10.68 -11.36 18.57
N ASN A 393 11.97 -11.62 18.38
CA ASN A 393 13.10 -10.75 18.68
C ASN A 393 13.83 -10.26 17.41
N MET A 394 13.19 -10.39 16.24
CA MET A 394 13.71 -9.95 14.94
C MET A 394 14.95 -10.74 14.45
N HIS A 395 15.28 -11.89 15.05
CA HIS A 395 16.35 -12.74 14.49
C HIS A 395 15.88 -13.42 13.21
N ALA A 396 16.73 -13.45 12.19
CA ALA A 396 16.49 -14.28 11.00
C ALA A 396 16.48 -15.77 11.39
N LEU A 397 15.56 -16.54 10.80
CA LEU A 397 15.38 -17.96 11.04
C LEU A 397 16.06 -18.82 9.98
N ASP A 398 16.63 -19.95 10.39
CA ASP A 398 17.14 -20.98 9.51
C ASP A 398 16.09 -22.02 9.10
N HIS A 399 16.46 -23.04 8.32
CA HIS A 399 15.57 -24.11 7.87
C HIS A 399 14.97 -24.99 8.99
N ASP A 400 15.57 -24.97 10.17
CA ASP A 400 15.01 -25.61 11.37
C ASP A 400 14.12 -24.67 12.18
N PHE A 401 13.84 -23.49 11.67
CA PHE A 401 13.14 -22.39 12.37
C PHE A 401 13.84 -21.93 13.65
N LYS A 402 15.17 -22.03 13.68
CA LYS A 402 15.99 -21.54 14.77
C LYS A 402 16.62 -20.20 14.40
N ALA A 403 16.77 -19.34 15.40
CA ALA A 403 17.44 -18.06 15.24
C ALA A 403 18.89 -18.24 14.77
N ILE A 404 19.29 -17.50 13.74
CA ILE A 404 20.69 -17.37 13.32
C ILE A 404 21.35 -16.36 14.25
N PRO A 405 22.31 -16.79 15.12
CA PRO A 405 22.88 -15.88 16.10
C PRO A 405 23.58 -14.68 15.43
N GLY A 406 23.30 -13.49 15.94
CA GLY A 406 23.92 -12.24 15.45
C GLY A 406 23.38 -11.71 14.13
N LEU A 407 22.28 -12.26 13.61
CA LEU A 407 21.60 -11.74 12.41
C LEU A 407 20.17 -11.31 12.75
N TYR A 408 19.89 -10.01 12.56
CA TYR A 408 18.58 -9.40 12.78
C TYR A 408 18.06 -8.80 11.48
N VAL A 409 16.75 -8.87 11.25
CA VAL A 409 16.12 -8.37 10.04
C VAL A 409 14.86 -7.57 10.42
N ILE A 410 14.73 -6.36 9.86
CA ILE A 410 13.64 -5.43 10.15
C ILE A 410 13.14 -4.71 8.88
N GLY A 411 12.00 -4.03 8.98
CA GLY A 411 11.38 -3.27 7.89
C GLY A 411 10.88 -4.16 6.76
N ASP A 412 10.73 -3.63 5.56
CA ASP A 412 10.22 -4.35 4.37
C ASP A 412 11.04 -5.59 3.97
N MET A 413 12.17 -5.79 4.62
CA MET A 413 13.01 -6.97 4.42
C MET A 413 12.56 -8.15 5.27
N SER A 414 11.79 -7.90 6.34
CA SER A 414 11.29 -8.93 7.26
C SER A 414 9.98 -9.55 6.76
N GLY A 415 9.86 -10.86 6.91
CA GLY A 415 8.69 -11.63 6.56
C GLY A 415 7.80 -11.98 7.74
N ASN A 416 6.82 -12.87 7.49
CA ASN A 416 5.85 -13.41 8.46
C ASN A 416 4.86 -12.40 9.04
N TYR A 417 4.83 -11.16 8.55
CA TYR A 417 3.95 -10.12 9.10
C TYR A 417 2.73 -9.85 8.22
N PHE A 418 2.93 -9.49 6.96
CA PHE A 418 1.83 -9.13 6.05
C PHE A 418 1.39 -10.21 5.08
N SER A 419 2.07 -11.33 5.00
CA SER A 419 1.86 -12.39 4.00
C SER A 419 0.44 -12.47 3.43
N GLY A 420 0.26 -12.14 2.15
CA GLY A 420 -1.00 -12.28 1.43
C GLY A 420 -1.64 -10.97 1.01
N SER A 421 -1.92 -10.04 1.90
CA SER A 421 -2.56 -8.76 1.60
C SER A 421 -2.19 -7.68 2.61
N TYR A 422 -2.32 -6.43 2.22
CA TYR A 422 -2.04 -5.27 3.06
C TYR A 422 -3.30 -4.82 3.81
N PRO A 423 -3.28 -4.75 5.16
CA PRO A 423 -4.43 -4.35 5.96
C PRO A 423 -4.59 -2.82 5.94
N CYS A 424 -5.26 -2.31 4.94
CA CYS A 424 -5.39 -0.88 4.68
C CYS A 424 -6.25 -0.09 5.69
N LEU A 425 -6.93 -0.78 6.57
CA LEU A 425 -7.81 -0.17 7.57
C LEU A 425 -7.18 -0.19 8.98
N MET A 426 -5.85 -0.21 8.99
CA MET A 426 -5.05 -0.16 10.22
C MET A 426 -3.95 0.88 10.11
#